data_0b1ac29feae8b3c7742d2c5d6b625915
#
_entry.id   0b1ac29feae8b3c7742d2c5d6b625915
#
_cell.length_a   1.000
_cell.length_b   1.000
_cell.length_c   1.000
_cell.angle_alpha   90.00
_cell.angle_beta   90.00
_cell.angle_gamma   90.00
#
_symmetry.space_group_name_H-M   'P 1'
#
loop_
_entity.id
_entity.type
_entity.pdbx_description
1 polymer ?
#
loop_
_entity_poly.entity_id
_entity_poly.type
_entity_poly.pdbx_seq_one_letter_code
_entity_poly.pdbx_strand_id
1 'polypeptide(L)'
;VFLMLGALVFALAGGPLFVAIALGTLGAYMGVEPMAIDGTNLFVSMGALLDKPHLLPIVLFIFTGYMLAHSGTPKRAVRLAEAIVGWIPGGLAIVAVITCAFFTSFTGASGVTIIAIGGLLYPILIDRGYPERFNLGVLTASGSLGLLFFPSLPVFIVATVYSLSTTSSTVEPEAIFAAGLLPGILLVLALSLWAIHSGVVNKVARTRLDFSEVMTAARGAIWEVLLPVFLILAFQFSIIGIHEVATFLTFYVFIMEVFLYRDIHLRRDMPRLVSESMALAGAIVIILAVVLGMNNYLKDQQIPQQILAMVQSVIDSPLVFLIALNVFLLIVGCLMDVFSATVAVLPLIIPLAESFGIHPLHLCIIFLTNLEIGYLTPPVGLNLFISAFHFRKPVFSVYRAVIPAIGILMVCLAIITYVPTLSLALPAALDMTSAAAAAGDGAAGGGSGGPGDGSEGGALLETDSDELLDLLGDDDDDDFDDNDDDLDDFDDDDDDESDD
;
A
#
# COMPACT_ATOMS: atom_id res chain seq x y z
N VAL A 1 31.55 -4.22 -1.90
CA VAL A 1 31.61 -4.34 -0.44
C VAL A 1 31.63 -2.95 0.23
N PHE A 2 32.54 -2.01 -0.13
CA PHE A 2 32.64 -0.68 0.52
C PHE A 2 31.34 0.14 0.40
N LEU A 3 30.70 0.17 -0.78
CA LEU A 3 29.43 0.88 -0.98
C LEU A 3 28.28 0.24 -0.19
N MET A 4 28.20 -1.09 -0.13
CA MET A 4 27.20 -1.80 0.67
C MET A 4 27.38 -1.52 2.17
N LEU A 5 28.64 -1.54 2.66
CA LEU A 5 28.93 -1.17 4.04
C LEU A 5 28.62 0.31 4.31
N GLY A 6 28.97 1.19 3.36
CA GLY A 6 28.60 2.61 3.41
C GLY A 6 27.09 2.83 3.44
N ALA A 7 26.32 2.09 2.64
CA ALA A 7 24.87 2.13 2.65
C ALA A 7 24.28 1.71 4.01
N LEU A 8 24.82 0.63 4.60
CA LEU A 8 24.41 0.15 5.93
C LEU A 8 24.72 1.20 7.01
N VAL A 9 25.93 1.76 7.01
CA VAL A 9 26.32 2.81 7.97
C VAL A 9 25.46 4.05 7.81
N PHE A 10 25.17 4.44 6.56
CA PHE A 10 24.30 5.57 6.26
C PHE A 10 22.86 5.35 6.75
N ALA A 11 22.31 4.14 6.56
CA ALA A 11 21.00 3.77 7.08
C ALA A 11 20.97 3.80 8.61
N LEU A 12 22.00 3.24 9.27
CA LEU A 12 22.11 3.24 10.73
C LEU A 12 22.32 4.65 11.32
N ALA A 13 22.91 5.55 10.54
CA ALA A 13 23.06 6.97 10.91
C ALA A 13 21.75 7.78 10.75
N GLY A 14 20.65 7.14 10.32
CA GLY A 14 19.35 7.79 10.13
C GLY A 14 19.19 8.48 8.77
N GLY A 15 20.01 8.13 7.78
CA GLY A 15 19.87 8.62 6.41
C GLY A 15 18.58 8.13 5.73
N PRO A 16 18.11 8.85 4.68
CA PRO A 16 16.92 8.43 3.94
C PRO A 16 17.06 7.02 3.36
N LEU A 17 16.03 6.19 3.57
CA LEU A 17 16.07 4.77 3.20
C LEU A 17 16.31 4.55 1.70
N PHE A 18 15.71 5.37 0.84
CA PHE A 18 15.90 5.24 -0.61
C PHE A 18 17.36 5.43 -1.04
N VAL A 19 18.09 6.31 -0.36
CA VAL A 19 19.53 6.51 -0.61
C VAL A 19 20.32 5.27 -0.17
N ALA A 20 20.00 4.71 0.99
CA ALA A 20 20.64 3.49 1.48
C ALA A 20 20.41 2.31 0.53
N ILE A 21 19.18 2.12 0.06
CA ILE A 21 18.84 1.06 -0.91
C ILE A 21 19.55 1.32 -2.25
N ALA A 22 19.55 2.56 -2.76
CA ALA A 22 20.22 2.91 -4.01
C ALA A 22 21.73 2.66 -3.95
N LEU A 23 22.39 3.09 -2.88
CA LEU A 23 23.82 2.85 -2.67
C LEU A 23 24.13 1.36 -2.51
N GLY A 24 23.27 0.63 -1.79
CA GLY A 24 23.39 -0.82 -1.62
C GLY A 24 23.27 -1.55 -2.94
N THR A 25 22.27 -1.22 -3.74
CA THR A 25 22.01 -1.80 -5.06
C THR A 25 23.14 -1.48 -6.04
N LEU A 26 23.56 -0.22 -6.11
CA LEU A 26 24.70 0.19 -6.95
C LEU A 26 25.98 -0.53 -6.54
N GLY A 27 26.23 -0.65 -5.23
CA GLY A 27 27.40 -1.37 -4.71
C GLY A 27 27.35 -2.87 -5.00
N ALA A 28 26.16 -3.44 -5.08
CA ALA A 28 25.93 -4.84 -5.43
C ALA A 28 26.21 -5.09 -6.92
N TYR A 29 25.68 -4.27 -7.82
CA TYR A 29 25.98 -4.33 -9.26
C TYR A 29 27.49 -4.17 -9.54
N MET A 30 28.15 -3.18 -8.93
CA MET A 30 29.60 -2.98 -9.08
C MET A 30 30.45 -4.12 -8.49
N GLY A 31 29.90 -4.93 -7.62
CA GLY A 31 30.61 -6.06 -6.99
C GLY A 31 30.66 -7.33 -7.84
N VAL A 32 29.72 -7.48 -8.78
CA VAL A 32 29.59 -8.70 -9.63
C VAL A 32 30.41 -8.57 -10.91
N GLU A 33 30.42 -7.40 -11.56
CA GLU A 33 31.19 -7.14 -12.77
C GLU A 33 31.92 -5.80 -12.70
N PRO A 34 33.20 -5.80 -12.31
CA PRO A 34 33.97 -4.55 -12.16
C PRO A 34 34.21 -3.76 -13.46
N MET A 35 33.97 -4.39 -14.65
CA MET A 35 34.20 -3.76 -15.96
C MET A 35 32.91 -3.37 -16.70
N ALA A 36 31.77 -3.88 -16.31
CA ALA A 36 30.48 -3.44 -16.80
C ALA A 36 29.83 -2.57 -15.70
N ILE A 37 30.25 -1.32 -15.59
CA ILE A 37 29.49 -0.31 -14.82
C ILE A 37 28.20 -0.06 -15.61
N ASP A 38 27.31 -1.03 -15.59
CA ASP A 38 25.98 -0.87 -16.17
C ASP A 38 25.00 -0.39 -15.10
N GLY A 39 25.34 0.77 -14.50
CA GLY A 39 24.36 1.57 -13.81
C GLY A 39 23.16 1.93 -14.70
N THR A 40 23.30 1.75 -16.00
CA THR A 40 22.25 1.85 -17.03
C THR A 40 21.05 0.97 -16.67
N ASN A 41 21.27 -0.28 -16.25
CA ASN A 41 20.17 -1.18 -15.88
C ASN A 41 19.38 -0.68 -14.67
N LEU A 42 20.02 -0.05 -13.70
CA LEU A 42 19.32 0.58 -12.58
C LEU A 42 18.46 1.76 -13.06
N PHE A 43 19.02 2.65 -13.88
CA PHE A 43 18.30 3.82 -14.38
C PHE A 43 17.21 3.46 -15.39
N VAL A 44 17.43 2.47 -16.26
CA VAL A 44 16.40 1.95 -17.16
C VAL A 44 15.24 1.34 -16.36
N SER A 45 15.56 0.55 -15.33
CA SER A 45 14.55 -0.02 -14.43
C SER A 45 13.77 1.07 -13.68
N MET A 46 14.45 2.12 -13.23
CA MET A 46 13.79 3.28 -12.61
C MET A 46 12.85 3.99 -13.60
N GLY A 47 13.28 4.14 -14.87
CA GLY A 47 12.45 4.71 -15.94
C GLY A 47 11.21 3.89 -16.24
N ALA A 48 11.31 2.57 -16.24
CA ALA A 48 10.18 1.66 -16.48
C ALA A 48 9.07 1.77 -15.42
N LEU A 49 9.33 2.38 -14.27
CA LEU A 49 8.29 2.68 -13.28
C LEU A 49 7.27 3.69 -13.82
N LEU A 50 7.70 4.66 -14.64
CA LEU A 50 6.83 5.72 -15.16
C LEU A 50 5.71 5.15 -16.07
N ASP A 51 5.96 4.00 -16.68
CA ASP A 51 4.98 3.30 -17.53
C ASP A 51 3.96 2.48 -16.72
N LYS A 52 4.11 2.42 -15.39
CA LYS A 52 3.19 1.65 -14.55
C LYS A 52 1.91 2.44 -14.23
N PRO A 53 0.73 1.90 -14.54
CA PRO A 53 -0.54 2.60 -14.37
C PRO A 53 -0.87 2.93 -12.90
N HIS A 54 -0.28 2.20 -11.95
CA HIS A 54 -0.58 2.36 -10.52
C HIS A 54 0.09 3.57 -9.85
N LEU A 55 1.00 4.29 -10.53
CA LEU A 55 1.67 5.46 -9.93
C LEU A 55 0.73 6.65 -9.73
N LEU A 56 -0.09 6.95 -10.74
CA LEU A 56 -1.00 8.09 -10.68
C LEU A 56 -2.00 7.98 -9.52
N PRO A 57 -2.67 6.83 -9.30
CA PRO A 57 -3.51 6.63 -8.12
C PRO A 57 -2.82 6.89 -6.79
N ILE A 58 -1.56 6.46 -6.62
CA ILE A 58 -0.79 6.68 -5.39
C ILE A 58 -0.70 8.19 -5.07
N VAL A 59 -0.29 8.99 -6.05
CA VAL A 59 -0.14 10.45 -5.88
C VAL A 59 -1.49 11.10 -5.57
N LEU A 60 -2.55 10.72 -6.29
CA LEU A 60 -3.88 11.28 -6.14
C LEU A 60 -4.51 10.93 -4.79
N PHE A 61 -4.38 9.68 -4.34
CA PHE A 61 -4.92 9.27 -3.03
C PHE A 61 -4.17 9.93 -1.87
N ILE A 62 -2.84 10.11 -1.97
CA ILE A 62 -2.08 10.87 -0.97
C ILE A 62 -2.62 12.29 -0.86
N PHE A 63 -2.78 12.98 -1.98
CA PHE A 63 -3.28 14.34 -1.99
C PHE A 63 -4.71 14.42 -1.43
N THR A 64 -5.58 13.51 -1.82
CA THR A 64 -6.96 13.41 -1.30
C THR A 64 -6.99 13.18 0.20
N GLY A 65 -6.18 12.25 0.70
CA GLY A 65 -6.06 11.97 2.14
C GLY A 65 -5.58 13.17 2.94
N TYR A 66 -4.60 13.92 2.42
CA TYR A 66 -4.13 15.16 3.05
C TYR A 66 -5.22 16.25 3.08
N MET A 67 -5.99 16.41 2.00
CA MET A 67 -7.11 17.35 1.99
C MET A 67 -8.15 16.99 3.06
N LEU A 68 -8.57 15.73 3.13
CA LEU A 68 -9.53 15.26 4.13
C LEU A 68 -9.00 15.43 5.56
N ALA A 69 -7.72 15.13 5.79
CA ALA A 69 -7.12 15.22 7.12
C ALA A 69 -7.01 16.65 7.65
N HIS A 70 -6.83 17.63 6.76
CA HIS A 70 -6.65 19.04 7.13
C HIS A 70 -7.93 19.87 7.03
N SER A 71 -9.06 19.24 6.71
CA SER A 71 -10.38 19.87 6.60
C SER A 71 -11.23 19.74 7.87
N GLY A 72 -12.50 20.07 7.80
CA GLY A 72 -13.49 19.82 8.85
C GLY A 72 -14.04 18.40 8.88
N THR A 73 -13.69 17.56 7.89
CA THR A 73 -14.15 16.17 7.77
C THR A 73 -13.95 15.33 9.04
N PRO A 74 -12.79 15.39 9.77
CA PRO A 74 -12.62 14.68 11.05
C PRO A 74 -13.74 14.97 12.05
N LYS A 75 -14.10 16.24 12.21
CA LYS A 75 -15.14 16.67 13.16
C LYS A 75 -16.53 16.21 12.74
N ARG A 76 -16.85 16.28 11.43
CA ARG A 76 -18.14 15.84 10.89
C ARG A 76 -18.29 14.32 11.00
N ALA A 77 -17.24 13.57 10.70
CA ALA A 77 -17.23 12.11 10.81
C ALA A 77 -17.42 11.65 12.25
N VAL A 78 -16.72 12.26 13.22
CA VAL A 78 -16.88 11.97 14.66
C VAL A 78 -18.30 12.28 15.11
N ARG A 79 -18.87 13.44 14.73
CA ARG A 79 -20.24 13.82 15.10
C ARG A 79 -21.27 12.84 14.54
N LEU A 80 -21.13 12.44 13.29
CA LEU A 80 -22.01 11.45 12.65
C LEU A 80 -21.91 10.09 13.36
N ALA A 81 -20.69 9.60 13.59
CA ALA A 81 -20.47 8.34 14.27
C ALA A 81 -21.00 8.38 15.73
N GLU A 82 -20.83 9.48 16.46
CA GLU A 82 -21.37 9.65 17.81
C GLU A 82 -22.90 9.63 17.81
N ALA A 83 -23.54 10.29 16.84
CA ALA A 83 -24.99 10.28 16.72
C ALA A 83 -25.55 8.87 16.47
N ILE A 84 -24.85 8.04 15.67
CA ILE A 84 -25.29 6.67 15.32
C ILE A 84 -24.98 5.65 16.42
N VAL A 85 -23.80 5.70 17.03
CA VAL A 85 -23.24 4.63 17.88
C VAL A 85 -23.16 5.05 19.35
N GLY A 86 -23.23 6.35 19.67
CA GLY A 86 -22.98 6.88 21.01
C GLY A 86 -23.93 6.37 22.11
N TRP A 87 -25.09 5.81 21.78
CA TRP A 87 -26.05 5.21 22.73
C TRP A 87 -25.64 3.82 23.22
N ILE A 88 -24.70 3.16 22.53
CA ILE A 88 -24.17 1.86 22.94
C ILE A 88 -23.24 2.04 24.15
N PRO A 89 -23.15 1.07 25.08
CA PRO A 89 -22.13 1.13 26.13
C PRO A 89 -20.73 1.17 25.51
N GLY A 90 -19.92 2.16 25.90
CA GLY A 90 -18.63 2.34 25.24
C GLY A 90 -18.71 3.07 23.88
N GLY A 91 -19.88 3.58 23.50
CA GLY A 91 -20.15 4.12 22.17
C GLY A 91 -19.14 5.14 21.67
N LEU A 92 -18.71 6.07 22.54
CA LEU A 92 -17.71 7.06 22.14
C LEU A 92 -16.33 6.45 21.82
N ALA A 93 -15.94 5.37 22.51
CA ALA A 93 -14.72 4.65 22.17
C ALA A 93 -14.87 3.82 20.90
N ILE A 94 -16.08 3.30 20.63
CA ILE A 94 -16.39 2.65 19.32
C ILE A 94 -16.31 3.69 18.20
N VAL A 95 -16.84 4.90 18.43
CA VAL A 95 -16.70 6.03 17.49
C VAL A 95 -15.24 6.29 17.17
N ALA A 96 -14.37 6.28 18.18
CA ALA A 96 -12.93 6.45 17.97
C ALA A 96 -12.35 5.35 17.06
N VAL A 97 -12.70 4.08 17.30
CA VAL A 97 -12.24 2.94 16.50
C VAL A 97 -12.70 3.08 15.04
N ILE A 98 -14.00 3.29 14.82
CA ILE A 98 -14.58 3.37 13.47
C ILE A 98 -14.05 4.61 12.72
N THR A 99 -14.02 5.77 13.38
CA THR A 99 -13.58 7.01 12.75
C THR A 99 -12.08 6.95 12.41
N CYS A 100 -11.25 6.38 13.28
CA CYS A 100 -9.84 6.17 12.99
C CYS A 100 -9.67 5.21 11.79
N ALA A 101 -10.37 4.09 11.76
CA ALA A 101 -10.30 3.15 10.63
C ALA A 101 -10.70 3.84 9.31
N PHE A 102 -11.80 4.56 9.29
CA PHE A 102 -12.25 5.33 8.13
C PHE A 102 -11.20 6.37 7.69
N PHE A 103 -10.66 7.15 8.65
CA PHE A 103 -9.68 8.17 8.32
C PHE A 103 -8.36 7.60 7.81
N THR A 104 -7.88 6.52 8.42
CA THR A 104 -6.62 5.87 8.01
C THR A 104 -6.74 5.26 6.62
N SER A 105 -7.92 4.76 6.23
CA SER A 105 -8.10 4.25 4.87
C SER A 105 -7.86 5.33 3.82
N PHE A 106 -8.30 6.55 4.04
CA PHE A 106 -8.08 7.67 3.11
C PHE A 106 -6.68 8.29 3.22
N THR A 107 -6.15 8.43 4.42
CA THR A 107 -4.84 9.07 4.60
C THR A 107 -3.68 8.12 4.28
N GLY A 108 -3.90 6.81 4.40
CA GLY A 108 -2.86 5.80 4.28
C GLY A 108 -1.77 5.88 5.34
N ALA A 109 -1.90 6.80 6.31
CA ALA A 109 -0.88 7.09 7.31
C ALA A 109 -1.47 7.10 8.73
N SER A 110 -1.15 6.07 9.50
CA SER A 110 -1.64 5.89 10.87
C SER A 110 -1.31 7.08 11.78
N GLY A 111 -0.13 7.67 11.63
CA GLY A 111 0.31 8.82 12.42
C GLY A 111 -0.56 10.06 12.22
N VAL A 112 -0.96 10.34 10.99
CA VAL A 112 -1.85 11.47 10.67
C VAL A 112 -3.21 11.29 11.36
N THR A 113 -3.75 10.08 11.33
CA THR A 113 -5.02 9.74 12.01
C THR A 113 -4.92 9.89 13.52
N ILE A 114 -3.84 9.41 14.14
CA ILE A 114 -3.61 9.57 15.58
C ILE A 114 -3.59 11.06 15.97
N ILE A 115 -2.93 11.88 15.18
CA ILE A 115 -2.85 13.32 15.43
C ILE A 115 -4.22 13.99 15.24
N ALA A 116 -4.89 13.75 14.11
CA ALA A 116 -6.14 14.44 13.77
C ALA A 116 -7.32 13.96 14.63
N ILE A 117 -7.60 12.67 14.64
CA ILE A 117 -8.74 12.08 15.34
C ILE A 117 -8.42 11.89 16.82
N GLY A 118 -7.21 11.40 17.14
CA GLY A 118 -6.78 11.21 18.51
C GLY A 118 -6.73 12.53 19.29
N GLY A 119 -6.21 13.59 18.66
CA GLY A 119 -6.20 14.94 19.24
C GLY A 119 -7.60 15.49 19.54
N LEU A 120 -8.57 15.18 18.69
CA LEU A 120 -9.98 15.56 18.88
C LEU A 120 -10.65 14.73 19.97
N LEU A 121 -10.51 13.40 19.94
CA LEU A 121 -11.27 12.49 20.80
C LEU A 121 -10.64 12.27 22.18
N TYR A 122 -9.33 12.43 22.33
CA TYR A 122 -8.66 12.21 23.63
C TYR A 122 -9.24 13.03 24.77
N PRO A 123 -9.39 14.39 24.65
CA PRO A 123 -10.00 15.16 25.70
C PRO A 123 -11.47 14.77 25.94
N ILE A 124 -12.23 14.48 24.89
CA ILE A 124 -13.66 14.12 25.03
C ILE A 124 -13.80 12.78 25.75
N LEU A 125 -12.95 11.79 25.49
CA LEU A 125 -12.96 10.52 26.21
C LEU A 125 -12.62 10.67 27.69
N ILE A 126 -11.67 11.56 28.06
CA ILE A 126 -11.33 11.89 29.43
C ILE A 126 -12.54 12.53 30.15
N ASP A 127 -13.17 13.53 29.52
CA ASP A 127 -14.32 14.24 30.08
C ASP A 127 -15.53 13.32 30.30
N ARG A 128 -15.68 12.29 29.50
CA ARG A 128 -16.72 11.26 29.65
C ARG A 128 -16.40 10.18 30.68
N GLY A 129 -15.21 10.22 31.30
CA GLY A 129 -14.83 9.35 32.41
C GLY A 129 -14.17 8.04 31.99
N TYR A 130 -13.64 7.91 30.75
CA TYR A 130 -12.82 6.78 30.38
C TYR A 130 -11.44 6.88 31.05
N PRO A 131 -10.86 5.74 31.52
CA PRO A 131 -9.52 5.73 32.07
C PRO A 131 -8.49 6.22 31.08
N GLU A 132 -7.57 7.07 31.52
CA GLU A 132 -6.52 7.63 30.65
C GLU A 132 -5.71 6.55 29.92
N ARG A 133 -5.37 5.46 30.64
CA ARG A 133 -4.65 4.33 30.06
C ARG A 133 -5.42 3.66 28.91
N PHE A 134 -6.74 3.52 29.07
CA PHE A 134 -7.59 2.98 28.00
C PHE A 134 -7.62 3.92 26.79
N ASN A 135 -7.78 5.24 27.04
CA ASN A 135 -7.83 6.25 25.98
C ASN A 135 -6.56 6.26 25.12
N LEU A 136 -5.39 6.25 25.78
CA LEU A 136 -4.11 6.14 25.09
C LEU A 136 -4.03 4.86 24.26
N GLY A 137 -4.44 3.72 24.86
CA GLY A 137 -4.37 2.42 24.18
C GLY A 137 -5.29 2.35 22.97
N VAL A 138 -6.57 2.75 23.11
CA VAL A 138 -7.55 2.62 22.02
C VAL A 138 -7.24 3.59 20.87
N LEU A 139 -6.89 4.85 21.16
CA LEU A 139 -6.59 5.82 20.10
C LEU A 139 -5.30 5.49 19.35
N THR A 140 -4.27 5.00 20.07
CA THR A 140 -3.03 4.56 19.44
C THR A 140 -3.24 3.32 18.56
N ALA A 141 -3.99 2.33 19.05
CA ALA A 141 -4.25 1.09 18.31
C ALA A 141 -5.18 1.29 17.11
N SER A 142 -6.20 2.14 17.28
CA SER A 142 -7.16 2.39 16.20
C SER A 142 -6.57 3.17 15.03
N GLY A 143 -5.44 3.87 15.25
CA GLY A 143 -4.80 4.69 14.23
C GLY A 143 -4.32 3.93 13.00
N SER A 144 -4.09 2.62 13.08
CA SER A 144 -3.65 1.79 11.95
C SER A 144 -4.75 0.93 11.32
N LEU A 145 -5.91 0.78 11.96
CA LEU A 145 -6.96 -0.15 11.52
C LEU A 145 -7.50 0.08 10.10
N GLY A 146 -7.25 1.23 9.52
CA GLY A 146 -7.72 1.58 8.18
C GLY A 146 -6.86 1.04 7.04
N LEU A 147 -5.70 0.45 7.31
CA LEU A 147 -4.75 0.06 6.27
C LEU A 147 -5.27 -1.05 5.34
N LEU A 148 -6.22 -1.86 5.80
CA LEU A 148 -6.86 -2.92 5.00
C LEU A 148 -8.09 -2.46 4.22
N PHE A 149 -8.62 -1.25 4.51
CA PHE A 149 -9.83 -0.75 3.86
C PHE A 149 -9.49 0.13 2.66
N PHE A 150 -10.38 0.10 1.65
CA PHE A 150 -10.27 0.99 0.50
C PHE A 150 -10.56 2.48 0.90
N PRO A 151 -9.82 3.44 0.37
CA PRO A 151 -8.71 3.42 -0.61
C PRO A 151 -7.32 3.51 0.04
N SER A 152 -6.89 2.49 0.77
CA SER A 152 -5.64 2.51 1.52
C SER A 152 -4.40 2.53 0.62
N LEU A 153 -3.53 3.52 0.81
CA LEU A 153 -2.28 3.67 0.09
C LEU A 153 -1.32 2.46 0.21
N PRO A 154 -1.12 1.84 1.39
CA PRO A 154 -0.29 0.65 1.52
C PRO A 154 -0.71 -0.50 0.61
N VAL A 155 -2.00 -0.71 0.40
CA VAL A 155 -2.51 -1.75 -0.50
C VAL A 155 -2.07 -1.53 -1.95
N PHE A 156 -2.11 -0.28 -2.43
CA PHE A 156 -1.62 0.04 -3.78
C PHE A 156 -0.14 -0.24 -3.94
N ILE A 157 0.66 0.08 -2.93
CA ILE A 157 2.10 -0.16 -2.95
C ILE A 157 2.40 -1.66 -2.88
N VAL A 158 1.68 -2.42 -2.05
CA VAL A 158 1.79 -3.88 -1.98
C VAL A 158 1.45 -4.51 -3.34
N ALA A 159 0.34 -4.11 -3.98
CA ALA A 159 -0.03 -4.60 -5.30
C ALA A 159 1.03 -4.29 -6.36
N THR A 160 1.53 -3.05 -6.36
CA THR A 160 2.58 -2.61 -7.28
C THR A 160 3.86 -3.42 -7.07
N VAL A 161 4.36 -3.52 -5.83
CA VAL A 161 5.58 -4.26 -5.51
C VAL A 161 5.43 -5.75 -5.82
N TYR A 162 4.25 -6.34 -5.52
CA TYR A 162 3.95 -7.73 -5.86
C TYR A 162 4.07 -7.97 -7.37
N SER A 163 3.38 -7.16 -8.17
CA SER A 163 3.39 -7.26 -9.64
C SER A 163 4.76 -7.00 -10.27
N LEU A 164 5.64 -6.24 -9.59
CA LEU A 164 7.02 -6.03 -10.02
C LEU A 164 7.95 -7.19 -9.64
N SER A 165 7.62 -7.91 -8.59
CA SER A 165 8.49 -8.95 -8.01
C SER A 165 8.30 -10.31 -8.65
N THR A 166 7.13 -10.61 -9.20
CA THR A 166 6.81 -11.88 -9.87
C THR A 166 6.30 -11.66 -11.29
N THR A 167 6.59 -12.62 -12.18
CA THR A 167 6.04 -12.66 -13.55
C THR A 167 4.91 -13.68 -13.67
N SER A 168 4.77 -14.54 -12.65
CA SER A 168 3.84 -15.67 -12.69
C SER A 168 2.44 -15.33 -12.21
N SER A 169 2.27 -14.28 -11.40
CA SER A 169 0.95 -13.88 -10.90
C SER A 169 0.86 -12.35 -10.79
N THR A 170 -0.18 -11.77 -11.35
CA THR A 170 -0.51 -10.37 -11.14
C THR A 170 -1.55 -10.26 -10.04
N VAL A 171 -1.30 -9.39 -9.06
CA VAL A 171 -2.25 -9.12 -7.99
C VAL A 171 -2.75 -7.70 -8.14
N GLU A 172 -4.04 -7.58 -8.44
CA GLU A 172 -4.68 -6.28 -8.60
C GLU A 172 -5.02 -5.67 -7.23
N PRO A 173 -4.90 -4.34 -7.07
CA PRO A 173 -5.25 -3.66 -5.83
C PRO A 173 -6.68 -3.95 -5.37
N GLU A 174 -7.63 -4.04 -6.31
CA GLU A 174 -9.04 -4.33 -6.06
C GLU A 174 -9.24 -5.67 -5.35
N ALA A 175 -8.51 -6.69 -5.81
CA ALA A 175 -8.55 -8.02 -5.21
C ALA A 175 -7.99 -8.04 -3.79
N ILE A 176 -6.93 -7.24 -3.51
CA ILE A 176 -6.38 -7.10 -2.15
C ILE A 176 -7.39 -6.37 -1.26
N PHE A 177 -8.07 -5.34 -1.74
CA PHE A 177 -9.10 -4.64 -0.96
C PHE A 177 -10.27 -5.55 -0.62
N ALA A 178 -10.74 -6.36 -1.59
CA ALA A 178 -11.77 -7.36 -1.34
C ALA A 178 -11.29 -8.39 -0.29
N ALA A 179 -10.04 -8.86 -0.40
CA ALA A 179 -9.44 -9.78 0.55
C ALA A 179 -9.27 -9.18 1.96
N GLY A 180 -9.00 -7.87 2.05
CA GLY A 180 -8.78 -7.15 3.31
C GLY A 180 -10.05 -6.76 4.06
N LEU A 181 -11.21 -6.75 3.39
CA LEU A 181 -12.44 -6.22 3.98
C LEU A 181 -12.90 -7.04 5.19
N LEU A 182 -13.00 -8.36 5.09
CA LEU A 182 -13.42 -9.21 6.20
C LEU A 182 -12.40 -9.23 7.35
N PRO A 183 -11.09 -9.40 7.10
CA PRO A 183 -10.05 -9.22 8.11
C PRO A 183 -10.11 -7.85 8.80
N GLY A 184 -10.24 -6.77 8.05
CA GLY A 184 -10.35 -5.42 8.60
C GLY A 184 -11.58 -5.23 9.50
N ILE A 185 -12.75 -5.76 9.09
CA ILE A 185 -13.95 -5.77 9.90
C ILE A 185 -13.72 -6.56 11.20
N LEU A 186 -13.04 -7.70 11.15
CA LEU A 186 -12.69 -8.48 12.35
C LEU A 186 -11.87 -7.66 13.34
N LEU A 187 -10.84 -6.93 12.86
CA LEU A 187 -10.00 -6.07 13.71
C LEU A 187 -10.81 -4.93 14.34
N VAL A 188 -11.65 -4.25 13.56
CA VAL A 188 -12.53 -3.16 14.05
C VAL A 188 -13.52 -3.69 15.08
N LEU A 189 -14.15 -4.84 14.83
CA LEU A 189 -15.09 -5.46 15.77
C LEU A 189 -14.39 -5.88 17.07
N ALA A 190 -13.21 -6.47 17.00
CA ALA A 190 -12.46 -6.91 18.17
C ALA A 190 -12.09 -5.72 19.09
N LEU A 191 -11.59 -4.63 18.53
CA LEU A 191 -11.31 -3.41 19.33
C LEU A 191 -12.60 -2.72 19.79
N SER A 192 -13.68 -2.77 19.02
CA SER A 192 -14.99 -2.24 19.45
C SER A 192 -15.57 -3.04 20.63
N LEU A 193 -15.39 -4.36 20.65
CA LEU A 193 -15.76 -5.20 21.79
C LEU A 193 -14.96 -4.83 23.06
N TRP A 194 -13.67 -4.55 22.91
CA TRP A 194 -12.85 -4.04 24.00
C TRP A 194 -13.34 -2.66 24.49
N ALA A 195 -13.75 -1.78 23.57
CA ALA A 195 -14.34 -0.49 23.88
C ALA A 195 -15.66 -0.64 24.66
N ILE A 196 -16.54 -1.56 24.28
CA ILE A 196 -17.77 -1.89 24.99
C ILE A 196 -17.45 -2.38 26.41
N HIS A 197 -16.54 -3.32 26.53
CA HIS A 197 -16.13 -3.86 27.84
C HIS A 197 -15.63 -2.74 28.77
N SER A 198 -14.75 -1.87 28.27
CA SER A 198 -14.25 -0.72 29.03
C SER A 198 -15.37 0.25 29.42
N GLY A 199 -16.29 0.56 28.51
CA GLY A 199 -17.43 1.44 28.77
C GLY A 199 -18.39 0.89 29.84
N VAL A 200 -18.61 -0.44 29.84
CA VAL A 200 -19.47 -1.10 30.86
C VAL A 200 -18.79 -1.13 32.22
N VAL A 201 -17.52 -1.55 32.29
CA VAL A 201 -16.77 -1.67 33.56
C VAL A 201 -16.59 -0.31 34.22
N ASN A 202 -16.29 0.73 33.46
CA ASN A 202 -16.09 2.08 33.99
C ASN A 202 -17.37 2.89 34.12
N LYS A 203 -18.55 2.30 33.81
CA LYS A 203 -19.88 2.95 33.89
C LYS A 203 -19.94 4.30 33.19
N VAL A 204 -19.30 4.37 32.00
CA VAL A 204 -19.23 5.61 31.21
C VAL A 204 -20.63 6.08 30.81
N ALA A 205 -20.86 7.38 30.88
CA ALA A 205 -22.12 8.00 30.49
C ALA A 205 -22.40 7.78 28.97
N ARG A 206 -23.65 7.38 28.67
CA ARG A 206 -24.12 7.14 27.30
C ARG A 206 -24.81 8.38 26.75
N THR A 207 -24.66 8.63 25.45
CA THR A 207 -25.54 9.58 24.76
C THR A 207 -26.90 8.93 24.50
N ARG A 208 -27.95 9.72 24.44
CA ARG A 208 -29.29 9.21 24.06
C ARG A 208 -29.34 9.17 22.53
N LEU A 209 -29.93 8.11 21.99
CA LEU A 209 -30.22 8.05 20.56
C LEU A 209 -31.30 9.11 20.23
N ASP A 210 -30.91 10.11 19.46
CA ASP A 210 -31.80 11.15 18.95
C ASP A 210 -31.77 11.11 17.41
N PHE A 211 -32.85 10.66 16.81
CA PHE A 211 -32.98 10.61 15.34
C PHE A 211 -32.88 11.99 14.68
N SER A 212 -33.26 13.07 15.38
CA SER A 212 -33.10 14.42 14.89
C SER A 212 -31.63 14.80 14.76
N GLU A 213 -30.81 14.43 15.78
CA GLU A 213 -29.36 14.65 15.75
C GLU A 213 -28.68 13.76 14.68
N VAL A 214 -29.09 12.48 14.56
CA VAL A 214 -28.60 11.59 13.49
C VAL A 214 -28.85 12.20 12.11
N MET A 215 -30.08 12.70 11.86
CA MET A 215 -30.43 13.32 10.60
C MET A 215 -29.65 14.62 10.36
N THR A 216 -29.45 15.41 11.40
CA THR A 216 -28.69 16.67 11.33
C THR A 216 -27.22 16.41 11.06
N ALA A 217 -26.62 15.43 11.77
CA ALA A 217 -25.24 15.01 11.56
C ALA A 217 -25.04 14.39 10.16
N ALA A 218 -25.99 13.55 9.72
CA ALA A 218 -25.95 12.93 8.38
C ALA A 218 -26.06 13.97 7.27
N ARG A 219 -26.93 14.99 7.43
CA ARG A 219 -27.00 16.11 6.47
C ARG A 219 -25.72 16.94 6.46
N GLY A 220 -25.10 17.13 7.62
CA GLY A 220 -23.83 17.85 7.74
C GLY A 220 -22.64 17.10 7.12
N ALA A 221 -22.70 15.77 7.07
CA ALA A 221 -21.64 14.89 6.57
C ALA A 221 -22.06 14.15 5.29
N ILE A 222 -23.08 14.65 4.56
CA ILE A 222 -23.66 13.92 3.43
C ILE A 222 -22.64 13.67 2.31
N TRP A 223 -21.79 14.64 2.06
CA TRP A 223 -20.77 14.52 1.01
C TRP A 223 -19.69 13.52 1.37
N GLU A 224 -19.29 13.45 2.65
CA GLU A 224 -18.36 12.43 3.15
C GLU A 224 -18.98 11.02 3.10
N VAL A 225 -20.28 10.89 3.41
CA VAL A 225 -20.99 9.61 3.35
C VAL A 225 -21.13 9.12 1.91
N LEU A 226 -21.24 10.03 0.95
CA LEU A 226 -21.29 9.67 -0.48
C LEU A 226 -19.96 9.11 -0.99
N LEU A 227 -18.81 9.44 -0.38
CA LEU A 227 -17.51 8.92 -0.78
C LEU A 227 -17.44 7.38 -0.78
N PRO A 228 -17.63 6.69 0.36
CA PRO A 228 -17.60 5.24 0.39
C PRO A 228 -18.72 4.61 -0.47
N VAL A 229 -19.89 5.23 -0.56
CA VAL A 229 -20.97 4.75 -1.42
C VAL A 229 -20.56 4.81 -2.88
N PHE A 230 -20.00 5.92 -3.34
CA PHE A 230 -19.48 6.05 -4.70
C PHE A 230 -18.40 5.00 -4.99
N LEU A 231 -17.47 4.80 -4.04
CA LEU A 231 -16.39 3.83 -4.20
C LEU A 231 -16.91 2.39 -4.33
N ILE A 232 -17.86 2.00 -3.47
CA ILE A 232 -18.48 0.66 -3.53
C ILE A 232 -19.18 0.48 -4.89
N LEU A 233 -19.92 1.49 -5.36
CA LEU A 233 -20.59 1.43 -6.65
C LEU A 233 -19.61 1.36 -7.83
N ALA A 234 -18.53 2.15 -7.79
CA ALA A 234 -17.50 2.16 -8.82
C ALA A 234 -16.85 0.76 -8.99
N PHE A 235 -16.56 0.08 -7.88
CA PHE A 235 -16.02 -1.28 -7.90
C PHE A 235 -17.06 -2.33 -8.32
N GLN A 236 -18.29 -2.24 -7.79
CA GLN A 236 -19.32 -3.24 -8.07
C GLN A 236 -19.67 -3.32 -9.56
N PHE A 237 -19.64 -2.19 -10.25
CA PHE A 237 -20.01 -2.16 -11.66
C PHE A 237 -18.82 -2.30 -12.61
N SER A 238 -17.58 -2.33 -12.13
CA SER A 238 -16.34 -2.43 -12.94
C SER A 238 -16.32 -1.49 -14.16
N ILE A 239 -17.02 -0.33 -14.05
CA ILE A 239 -17.23 0.60 -15.17
C ILE A 239 -15.99 1.45 -15.42
N ILE A 240 -15.21 1.70 -14.37
CA ILE A 240 -14.10 2.63 -14.35
C ILE A 240 -12.87 1.95 -13.73
N GLY A 241 -11.69 2.19 -14.32
CA GLY A 241 -10.42 1.72 -13.79
C GLY A 241 -10.02 2.49 -12.53
N ILE A 242 -9.09 1.93 -11.77
CA ILE A 242 -8.68 2.48 -10.47
C ILE A 242 -8.07 3.90 -10.57
N HIS A 243 -7.39 4.22 -11.67
CA HIS A 243 -6.83 5.55 -11.93
C HIS A 243 -7.91 6.59 -12.20
N GLU A 244 -9.00 6.21 -12.84
CA GLU A 244 -10.16 7.07 -13.06
C GLU A 244 -10.90 7.31 -11.75
N VAL A 245 -11.07 6.25 -10.92
CA VAL A 245 -11.63 6.36 -9.56
C VAL A 245 -10.81 7.31 -8.71
N ALA A 246 -9.47 7.20 -8.72
CA ALA A 246 -8.59 8.08 -7.97
C ALA A 246 -8.71 9.54 -8.43
N THR A 247 -8.77 9.75 -9.74
CA THR A 247 -8.93 11.09 -10.34
C THR A 247 -10.28 11.70 -9.96
N PHE A 248 -11.36 10.94 -10.11
CA PHE A 248 -12.70 11.40 -9.74
C PHE A 248 -12.79 11.71 -8.25
N LEU A 249 -12.27 10.84 -7.40
CA LEU A 249 -12.26 11.01 -5.94
C LEU A 249 -11.52 12.28 -5.53
N THR A 250 -10.35 12.50 -6.11
CA THR A 250 -9.54 13.69 -5.84
C THR A 250 -10.28 14.97 -6.23
N PHE A 251 -10.87 14.97 -7.42
CA PHE A 251 -11.66 16.10 -7.91
C PHE A 251 -12.91 16.34 -7.07
N TYR A 252 -13.61 15.26 -6.68
CA TYR A 252 -14.77 15.32 -5.81
C TYR A 252 -14.44 15.96 -4.45
N VAL A 253 -13.37 15.45 -3.78
CA VAL A 253 -12.92 15.96 -2.48
C VAL A 253 -12.45 17.41 -2.61
N PHE A 254 -11.75 17.75 -3.69
CA PHE A 254 -11.33 19.11 -3.95
C PHE A 254 -12.54 20.07 -4.03
N ILE A 255 -13.57 19.71 -4.80
CA ILE A 255 -14.79 20.51 -4.89
C ILE A 255 -15.50 20.59 -3.53
N MET A 256 -15.60 19.45 -2.85
CA MET A 256 -16.26 19.36 -1.56
C MET A 256 -15.62 20.28 -0.52
N GLU A 257 -14.30 20.22 -0.34
CA GLU A 257 -13.61 20.94 0.73
C GLU A 257 -13.35 22.44 0.39
N VAL A 258 -13.15 22.76 -0.89
CA VAL A 258 -12.82 24.13 -1.30
C VAL A 258 -14.09 24.96 -1.57
N PHE A 259 -15.10 24.39 -2.24
CA PHE A 259 -16.26 25.16 -2.70
C PHE A 259 -17.53 24.91 -1.88
N LEU A 260 -17.83 23.68 -1.48
CA LEU A 260 -19.04 23.37 -0.71
C LEU A 260 -18.87 23.69 0.77
N TYR A 261 -17.91 23.05 1.45
CA TYR A 261 -17.66 23.27 2.87
C TYR A 261 -16.79 24.51 3.14
N ARG A 262 -15.92 24.86 2.19
CA ARG A 262 -14.98 25.99 2.28
C ARG A 262 -14.03 25.88 3.48
N ASP A 263 -13.67 24.66 3.83
CA ASP A 263 -12.73 24.36 4.93
C ASP A 263 -11.30 24.64 4.53
N ILE A 264 -10.97 24.50 3.22
CA ILE A 264 -9.64 24.71 2.65
C ILE A 264 -9.63 25.96 1.77
N HIS A 265 -8.79 26.92 2.12
CA HIS A 265 -8.62 28.14 1.35
C HIS A 265 -7.58 27.96 0.24
N LEU A 266 -7.99 28.14 -1.02
CA LEU A 266 -7.17 27.87 -2.20
C LEU A 266 -5.80 28.60 -2.21
N ARG A 267 -5.76 29.84 -1.71
CA ARG A 267 -4.53 30.65 -1.70
C ARG A 267 -3.67 30.47 -0.46
N ARG A 268 -4.28 30.13 0.67
CA ARG A 268 -3.61 30.10 1.97
C ARG A 268 -3.17 28.68 2.33
N ASP A 269 -4.08 27.69 2.20
CA ASP A 269 -3.88 26.36 2.73
C ASP A 269 -3.42 25.38 1.64
N MET A 270 -3.90 25.55 0.41
CA MET A 270 -3.62 24.66 -0.72
C MET A 270 -2.12 24.54 -1.04
N PRO A 271 -1.30 25.62 -1.13
CA PRO A 271 0.12 25.48 -1.44
C PRO A 271 0.86 24.61 -0.42
N ARG A 272 0.49 24.70 0.86
CA ARG A 272 1.06 23.87 1.91
C ARG A 272 0.63 22.43 1.78
N LEU A 273 -0.66 22.16 1.55
CA LEU A 273 -1.20 20.81 1.35
C LEU A 273 -0.57 20.11 0.16
N VAL A 274 -0.43 20.82 -0.97
CA VAL A 274 0.27 20.31 -2.17
C VAL A 274 1.72 20.00 -1.83
N SER A 275 2.44 20.91 -1.17
CA SER A 275 3.85 20.69 -0.81
C SER A 275 4.03 19.46 0.10
N GLU A 276 3.21 19.32 1.15
CA GLU A 276 3.32 18.22 2.10
C GLU A 276 2.91 16.87 1.45
N SER A 277 1.82 16.84 0.67
CA SER A 277 1.37 15.63 -0.02
C SER A 277 2.33 15.19 -1.13
N MET A 278 2.85 16.14 -1.93
CA MET A 278 3.79 15.84 -3.00
C MET A 278 5.16 15.44 -2.47
N ALA A 279 5.59 15.95 -1.32
CA ALA A 279 6.82 15.49 -0.66
C ALA A 279 6.71 14.01 -0.27
N LEU A 280 5.57 13.58 0.30
CA LEU A 280 5.34 12.17 0.63
C LEU A 280 5.21 11.30 -0.64
N ALA A 281 4.44 11.76 -1.63
CA ALA A 281 4.27 11.06 -2.90
C ALA A 281 5.61 10.88 -3.62
N GLY A 282 6.42 11.93 -3.71
CA GLY A 282 7.75 11.89 -4.32
C GLY A 282 8.70 10.94 -3.60
N ALA A 283 8.67 10.93 -2.26
CA ALA A 283 9.47 9.98 -1.49
C ALA A 283 9.10 8.52 -1.81
N ILE A 284 7.80 8.21 -1.89
CA ILE A 284 7.32 6.86 -2.22
C ILE A 284 7.69 6.48 -3.66
N VAL A 285 7.49 7.38 -4.62
CA VAL A 285 7.84 7.12 -6.04
C VAL A 285 9.34 6.86 -6.21
N ILE A 286 10.19 7.65 -5.55
CA ILE A 286 11.65 7.45 -5.57
C ILE A 286 12.03 6.10 -4.94
N ILE A 287 11.41 5.73 -3.81
CA ILE A 287 11.64 4.43 -3.18
C ILE A 287 11.27 3.30 -4.14
N LEU A 288 10.07 3.35 -4.75
CA LEU A 288 9.61 2.35 -5.72
C LEU A 288 10.55 2.23 -6.93
N ALA A 289 11.03 3.36 -7.46
CA ALA A 289 11.96 3.38 -8.57
C ALA A 289 13.28 2.66 -8.25
N VAL A 290 13.87 2.97 -7.11
CA VAL A 290 15.13 2.34 -6.67
C VAL A 290 14.95 0.83 -6.42
N VAL A 291 13.80 0.43 -5.88
CA VAL A 291 13.49 -0.97 -5.58
C VAL A 291 13.27 -1.80 -6.84
N LEU A 292 12.76 -1.22 -7.92
CA LEU A 292 12.72 -1.90 -9.21
C LEU A 292 14.11 -2.37 -9.63
N GLY A 293 15.12 -1.50 -9.56
CA GLY A 293 16.50 -1.86 -9.84
C GLY A 293 17.04 -2.92 -8.87
N MET A 294 16.72 -2.80 -7.57
CA MET A 294 17.09 -3.80 -6.58
C MET A 294 16.45 -5.16 -6.87
N ASN A 295 15.16 -5.20 -7.21
CA ASN A 295 14.46 -6.45 -7.52
C ASN A 295 15.05 -7.15 -8.75
N ASN A 296 15.43 -6.41 -9.80
CA ASN A 296 16.10 -7.00 -10.96
C ASN A 296 17.44 -7.61 -10.55
N TYR A 297 18.26 -6.91 -9.77
CA TYR A 297 19.50 -7.45 -9.24
C TYR A 297 19.28 -8.74 -8.41
N LEU A 298 18.29 -8.75 -7.51
CA LEU A 298 17.98 -9.92 -6.69
C LEU A 298 17.55 -11.11 -7.53
N LYS A 299 16.78 -10.88 -8.62
CA LYS A 299 16.37 -11.93 -9.57
C LYS A 299 17.56 -12.47 -10.36
N ASP A 300 18.42 -11.59 -10.90
CA ASP A 300 19.60 -11.96 -11.68
C ASP A 300 20.58 -12.81 -10.85
N GLN A 301 20.76 -12.47 -9.59
CA GLN A 301 21.62 -13.21 -8.65
C GLN A 301 20.93 -14.41 -8.00
N GLN A 302 19.67 -14.70 -8.35
CA GLN A 302 18.88 -15.80 -7.76
C GLN A 302 18.86 -15.81 -6.23
N ILE A 303 18.92 -14.61 -5.61
CA ILE A 303 18.91 -14.47 -4.15
C ILE A 303 17.65 -15.07 -3.52
N PRO A 304 16.42 -14.85 -4.07
CA PRO A 304 15.22 -15.46 -3.53
C PRO A 304 15.29 -17.00 -3.50
N GLN A 305 15.87 -17.63 -4.53
CA GLN A 305 16.03 -19.07 -4.62
C GLN A 305 17.04 -19.61 -3.58
N GLN A 306 18.12 -18.87 -3.32
CA GLN A 306 19.09 -19.23 -2.28
C GLN A 306 18.45 -19.15 -0.88
N ILE A 307 17.67 -18.09 -0.62
CA ILE A 307 16.93 -17.96 0.63
C ILE A 307 15.90 -19.08 0.76
N LEU A 308 15.19 -19.40 -0.31
CA LEU A 308 14.22 -20.50 -0.34
C LEU A 308 14.86 -21.84 0.02
N ALA A 309 16.00 -22.20 -0.60
CA ALA A 309 16.73 -23.42 -0.28
C ALA A 309 17.17 -23.48 1.19
N MET A 310 17.61 -22.34 1.75
CA MET A 310 17.98 -22.23 3.16
C MET A 310 16.76 -22.45 4.07
N VAL A 311 15.64 -21.80 3.79
CA VAL A 311 14.42 -21.91 4.60
C VAL A 311 13.86 -23.32 4.52
N GLN A 312 13.77 -23.92 3.35
CA GLN A 312 13.29 -25.29 3.15
C GLN A 312 14.19 -26.35 3.80
N SER A 313 15.47 -26.05 4.02
CA SER A 313 16.37 -26.96 4.77
C SER A 313 16.04 -27.05 6.27
N VAL A 314 15.26 -26.09 6.81
CA VAL A 314 14.95 -25.98 8.24
C VAL A 314 13.44 -26.11 8.49
N ILE A 315 12.60 -25.70 7.53
CA ILE A 315 11.15 -25.63 7.67
C ILE A 315 10.49 -26.46 6.58
N ASP A 316 9.84 -27.57 6.96
CA ASP A 316 9.15 -28.49 6.04
C ASP A 316 7.62 -28.26 6.02
N SER A 317 7.08 -27.53 7.00
CA SER A 317 5.63 -27.39 7.17
C SER A 317 5.15 -25.96 6.88
N PRO A 318 4.09 -25.77 6.06
CA PRO A 318 3.47 -24.47 5.85
C PRO A 318 3.02 -23.78 7.15
N LEU A 319 2.59 -24.54 8.16
CA LEU A 319 2.19 -23.98 9.46
C LEU A 319 3.37 -23.36 10.20
N VAL A 320 4.52 -24.07 10.21
CA VAL A 320 5.74 -23.56 10.86
C VAL A 320 6.26 -22.33 10.10
N PHE A 321 6.19 -22.36 8.77
CA PHE A 321 6.53 -21.20 7.94
C PHE A 321 5.67 -19.99 8.29
N LEU A 322 4.35 -20.14 8.40
CA LEU A 322 3.45 -19.03 8.76
C LEU A 322 3.74 -18.47 10.17
N ILE A 323 4.09 -19.33 11.13
CA ILE A 323 4.51 -18.85 12.47
C ILE A 323 5.80 -18.03 12.36
N ALA A 324 6.81 -18.55 11.68
CA ALA A 324 8.09 -17.87 11.49
C ALA A 324 7.89 -16.54 10.71
N LEU A 325 7.08 -16.55 9.68
CA LEU A 325 6.73 -15.38 8.89
C LEU A 325 6.06 -14.30 9.75
N ASN A 326 5.06 -14.66 10.58
CA ASN A 326 4.39 -13.71 11.46
C ASN A 326 5.37 -13.08 12.47
N VAL A 327 6.24 -13.90 13.10
CA VAL A 327 7.25 -13.38 14.04
C VAL A 327 8.22 -12.44 13.32
N PHE A 328 8.69 -12.83 12.14
CA PHE A 328 9.58 -12.00 11.33
C PHE A 328 8.92 -10.68 10.94
N LEU A 329 7.69 -10.71 10.40
CA LEU A 329 6.97 -9.51 9.98
C LEU A 329 6.60 -8.58 11.14
N LEU A 330 6.32 -9.10 12.32
CA LEU A 330 6.12 -8.27 13.52
C LEU A 330 7.41 -7.53 13.92
N ILE A 331 8.56 -8.19 13.82
CA ILE A 331 9.87 -7.55 14.07
C ILE A 331 10.12 -6.46 13.02
N VAL A 332 9.89 -6.77 11.74
CA VAL A 332 10.01 -5.79 10.65
C VAL A 332 9.10 -4.58 10.88
N GLY A 333 7.81 -4.81 11.13
CA GLY A 333 6.82 -3.75 11.36
C GLY A 333 7.08 -2.93 12.64
N CYS A 334 7.77 -3.51 13.63
CA CYS A 334 8.23 -2.77 14.81
C CYS A 334 9.34 -1.76 14.46
N LEU A 335 10.22 -2.09 13.49
CA LEU A 335 11.42 -1.33 13.18
C LEU A 335 11.28 -0.39 11.98
N MET A 336 10.38 -0.71 11.04
CA MET A 336 10.22 -0.02 9.75
C MET A 336 8.78 0.44 9.57
N ASP A 337 8.59 1.48 8.76
CA ASP A 337 7.26 1.87 8.28
C ASP A 337 6.75 0.92 7.19
N VAL A 338 5.42 0.95 6.91
CA VAL A 338 4.78 0.03 5.96
C VAL A 338 5.32 0.18 4.54
N PHE A 339 5.65 1.40 4.14
CA PHE A 339 6.15 1.66 2.79
C PHE A 339 7.53 1.03 2.60
N SER A 340 8.44 1.32 3.54
CA SER A 340 9.80 0.77 3.56
C SER A 340 9.80 -0.76 3.68
N ALA A 341 8.97 -1.30 4.57
CA ALA A 341 8.85 -2.75 4.76
C ALA A 341 8.30 -3.45 3.51
N THR A 342 7.27 -2.87 2.86
CA THR A 342 6.70 -3.43 1.63
C THR A 342 7.75 -3.54 0.55
N VAL A 343 8.52 -2.50 0.39
CA VAL A 343 9.50 -2.39 -0.67
C VAL A 343 10.72 -3.30 -0.44
N ALA A 344 11.21 -3.36 0.79
CA ALA A 344 12.43 -4.11 1.11
C ALA A 344 12.18 -5.61 1.37
N VAL A 345 11.04 -5.95 1.96
CA VAL A 345 10.80 -7.29 2.50
C VAL A 345 9.85 -8.11 1.64
N LEU A 346 8.79 -7.49 1.09
CA LEU A 346 7.78 -8.22 0.34
C LEU A 346 8.36 -9.01 -0.86
N PRO A 347 9.29 -8.45 -1.68
CA PRO A 347 9.88 -9.20 -2.79
C PRO A 347 10.63 -10.47 -2.37
N LEU A 348 11.18 -10.49 -1.16
CA LEU A 348 11.93 -11.64 -0.65
C LEU A 348 11.01 -12.74 -0.13
N ILE A 349 9.84 -12.39 0.41
CA ILE A 349 8.91 -13.36 0.98
C ILE A 349 7.93 -13.95 -0.04
N ILE A 350 7.67 -13.27 -1.16
CA ILE A 350 6.75 -13.75 -2.21
C ILE A 350 7.14 -15.16 -2.69
N PRO A 351 8.37 -15.40 -3.19
CA PRO A 351 8.76 -16.72 -3.69
C PRO A 351 8.73 -17.80 -2.61
N LEU A 352 9.03 -17.42 -1.35
CA LEU A 352 8.96 -18.35 -0.23
C LEU A 352 7.50 -18.76 0.03
N ALA A 353 6.59 -17.80 0.13
CA ALA A 353 5.18 -18.05 0.40
C ALA A 353 4.53 -18.89 -0.70
N GLU A 354 4.83 -18.60 -1.97
CA GLU A 354 4.35 -19.36 -3.12
C GLU A 354 4.84 -20.82 -3.05
N SER A 355 6.10 -21.06 -2.67
CA SER A 355 6.64 -22.42 -2.55
C SER A 355 6.00 -23.25 -1.44
N PHE A 356 5.45 -22.60 -0.41
CA PHE A 356 4.66 -23.24 0.65
C PHE A 356 3.15 -23.30 0.33
N GLY A 357 2.74 -22.94 -0.90
CA GLY A 357 1.35 -22.98 -1.36
C GLY A 357 0.44 -21.92 -0.74
N ILE A 358 1.00 -20.80 -0.30
CA ILE A 358 0.22 -19.70 0.27
C ILE A 358 -0.30 -18.82 -0.88
N HIS A 359 -1.62 -18.63 -0.91
CA HIS A 359 -2.28 -17.83 -1.95
C HIS A 359 -1.78 -16.37 -1.92
N PRO A 360 -1.47 -15.73 -3.07
CA PRO A 360 -0.94 -14.37 -3.16
C PRO A 360 -1.75 -13.32 -2.38
N LEU A 361 -3.07 -13.29 -2.56
CA LEU A 361 -3.95 -12.36 -1.84
C LEU A 361 -3.88 -12.56 -0.32
N HIS A 362 -3.84 -13.82 0.12
CA HIS A 362 -3.75 -14.15 1.55
C HIS A 362 -2.42 -13.70 2.15
N LEU A 363 -1.31 -13.87 1.42
CA LEU A 363 0.00 -13.34 1.80
C LEU A 363 -0.02 -11.83 1.99
N CYS A 364 -0.62 -11.09 1.04
CA CYS A 364 -0.74 -9.63 1.13
C CYS A 364 -1.49 -9.20 2.40
N ILE A 365 -2.55 -9.91 2.77
CA ILE A 365 -3.33 -9.60 3.98
C ILE A 365 -2.56 -9.94 5.25
N ILE A 366 -1.87 -11.09 5.31
CA ILE A 366 -0.98 -11.45 6.43
C ILE A 366 0.10 -10.38 6.59
N PHE A 367 0.72 -9.97 5.49
CA PHE A 367 1.78 -8.95 5.48
C PHE A 367 1.28 -7.62 6.05
N LEU A 368 0.20 -7.07 5.51
CA LEU A 368 -0.36 -5.79 5.94
C LEU A 368 -0.82 -5.84 7.40
N THR A 369 -1.50 -6.92 7.82
CA THR A 369 -1.97 -7.06 9.21
C THR A 369 -0.81 -7.14 10.21
N ASN A 370 0.27 -7.84 9.86
CA ASN A 370 1.48 -7.90 10.70
C ASN A 370 2.13 -6.53 10.86
N LEU A 371 2.28 -5.76 9.78
CA LEU A 371 2.85 -4.41 9.84
C LEU A 371 1.97 -3.46 10.66
N GLU A 372 0.65 -3.56 10.51
CA GLU A 372 -0.31 -2.79 11.30
C GLU A 372 -0.13 -3.02 12.80
N ILE A 373 0.04 -4.26 13.23
CA ILE A 373 0.29 -4.62 14.62
C ILE A 373 1.73 -4.26 15.02
N GLY A 374 2.69 -4.42 14.11
CA GLY A 374 4.08 -4.05 14.31
C GLY A 374 4.25 -2.58 14.73
N TYR A 375 3.44 -1.67 14.18
CA TYR A 375 3.42 -0.26 14.58
C TYR A 375 3.08 -0.02 16.06
N LEU A 376 2.44 -0.98 16.69
CA LEU A 376 2.06 -0.93 18.11
C LEU A 376 3.05 -1.71 18.99
N THR A 377 4.02 -2.43 18.38
CA THR A 377 4.88 -3.36 19.11
C THR A 377 6.16 -2.67 19.58
N PRO A 378 6.49 -2.71 20.89
CA PRO A 378 7.78 -2.23 21.38
C PRO A 378 8.95 -3.06 20.77
N PRO A 379 10.19 -2.51 20.64
CA PRO A 379 10.65 -1.28 21.29
C PRO A 379 10.43 0.00 20.51
N VAL A 380 10.29 -0.05 19.16
CA VAL A 380 10.13 1.17 18.37
C VAL A 380 8.64 1.46 18.15
N GLY A 381 7.94 0.73 17.28
CA GLY A 381 6.52 0.92 16.99
C GLY A 381 6.15 2.37 16.69
N LEU A 382 6.10 2.75 15.43
CA LEU A 382 5.94 4.15 15.00
C LEU A 382 4.77 4.87 15.70
N ASN A 383 3.62 4.21 15.82
CA ASN A 383 2.43 4.79 16.45
C ASN A 383 2.61 5.08 17.95
N LEU A 384 3.50 4.34 18.63
CA LEU A 384 3.77 4.54 20.04
C LEU A 384 4.48 5.87 20.29
N PHE A 385 5.47 6.19 19.46
CA PHE A 385 6.19 7.47 19.55
C PHE A 385 5.32 8.65 19.13
N ILE A 386 4.56 8.51 18.03
CA ILE A 386 3.62 9.57 17.60
C ILE A 386 2.62 9.87 18.68
N SER A 387 2.01 8.85 19.30
CA SER A 387 1.06 9.00 20.39
C SER A 387 1.71 9.60 21.63
N ALA A 388 2.90 9.14 22.02
CA ALA A 388 3.62 9.68 23.18
C ALA A 388 3.92 11.18 23.00
N PHE A 389 4.40 11.56 21.83
CA PHE A 389 4.68 12.95 21.52
C PHE A 389 3.42 13.81 21.44
N HIS A 390 2.40 13.34 20.71
CA HIS A 390 1.16 14.08 20.49
C HIS A 390 0.36 14.29 21.77
N PHE A 391 0.18 13.24 22.58
CA PHE A 391 -0.55 13.31 23.86
C PHE A 391 0.32 13.82 25.02
N ARG A 392 1.60 14.15 24.76
CA ARG A 392 2.58 14.61 25.77
C ARG A 392 2.68 13.66 26.96
N LYS A 393 2.75 12.35 26.67
CA LYS A 393 2.87 11.29 27.69
C LYS A 393 4.19 10.55 27.54
N PRO A 394 4.77 10.03 28.64
CA PRO A 394 5.96 9.19 28.57
C PRO A 394 5.69 7.96 27.67
N VAL A 395 6.66 7.60 26.82
CA VAL A 395 6.54 6.46 25.90
C VAL A 395 6.17 5.15 26.64
N PHE A 396 6.75 4.91 27.81
CA PHE A 396 6.43 3.74 28.64
C PHE A 396 4.96 3.69 29.09
N SER A 397 4.31 4.86 29.27
CA SER A 397 2.88 4.90 29.58
C SER A 397 2.05 4.45 28.40
N VAL A 398 2.44 4.84 27.19
CA VAL A 398 1.80 4.40 25.94
C VAL A 398 2.03 2.90 25.74
N TYR A 399 3.26 2.39 25.94
CA TYR A 399 3.56 0.95 25.87
C TYR A 399 2.60 0.13 26.75
N ARG A 400 2.46 0.53 28.02
CA ARG A 400 1.55 -0.17 28.96
C ARG A 400 0.07 -0.04 28.54
N ALA A 401 -0.29 1.05 27.89
CA ALA A 401 -1.66 1.31 27.47
C ALA A 401 -2.08 0.45 26.28
N VAL A 402 -1.18 0.17 25.35
CA VAL A 402 -1.48 -0.59 24.13
C VAL A 402 -1.40 -2.11 24.30
N ILE A 403 -0.78 -2.64 25.38
CA ILE A 403 -0.64 -4.10 25.59
C ILE A 403 -1.97 -4.85 25.42
N PRO A 404 -3.12 -4.40 26.01
CA PRO A 404 -4.38 -5.12 25.82
C PRO A 404 -4.84 -5.14 24.36
N ALA A 405 -4.66 -4.02 23.64
CA ALA A 405 -4.99 -3.92 22.23
C ALA A 405 -4.11 -4.85 21.37
N ILE A 406 -2.79 -4.87 21.62
CA ILE A 406 -1.87 -5.79 20.96
C ILE A 406 -2.31 -7.24 21.17
N GLY A 407 -2.65 -7.63 22.40
CA GLY A 407 -3.12 -8.98 22.71
C GLY A 407 -4.36 -9.36 21.90
N ILE A 408 -5.34 -8.46 21.79
CA ILE A 408 -6.56 -8.66 20.99
C ILE A 408 -6.21 -8.79 19.50
N LEU A 409 -5.41 -7.88 18.97
CA LEU A 409 -5.01 -7.87 17.57
C LEU A 409 -4.15 -9.07 17.20
N MET A 410 -3.30 -9.58 18.11
CA MET A 410 -2.53 -10.82 17.92
C MET A 410 -3.44 -12.05 17.79
N VAL A 411 -4.53 -12.10 18.55
CA VAL A 411 -5.54 -13.17 18.39
C VAL A 411 -6.22 -13.05 17.03
N CYS A 412 -6.58 -11.84 16.61
CA CYS A 412 -7.14 -11.62 15.27
C CYS A 412 -6.15 -11.99 14.16
N LEU A 413 -4.86 -11.62 14.30
CA LEU A 413 -3.80 -12.02 13.37
C LEU A 413 -3.68 -13.54 13.25
N ALA A 414 -3.73 -14.27 14.38
CA ALA A 414 -3.72 -15.72 14.34
C ALA A 414 -4.95 -16.27 13.58
N ILE A 415 -6.15 -15.72 13.82
CA ILE A 415 -7.35 -16.12 13.08
C ILE A 415 -7.17 -15.83 11.58
N ILE A 416 -6.74 -14.62 11.22
CA ILE A 416 -6.51 -14.22 9.82
C ILE A 416 -5.50 -15.15 9.16
N THR A 417 -4.35 -15.43 9.81
CA THR A 417 -3.27 -16.24 9.25
C THR A 417 -3.68 -17.70 9.02
N TYR A 418 -4.42 -18.31 9.97
CA TYR A 418 -4.73 -19.75 9.91
C TYR A 418 -6.11 -20.07 9.35
N VAL A 419 -6.91 -19.04 9.01
CA VAL A 419 -8.22 -19.19 8.36
C VAL A 419 -8.22 -18.44 7.02
N PRO A 420 -7.59 -19.01 5.96
CA PRO A 420 -7.47 -18.35 4.65
C PRO A 420 -8.82 -17.95 4.04
N THR A 421 -9.88 -18.67 4.39
CA THR A 421 -11.25 -18.35 3.92
C THR A 421 -11.68 -16.93 4.31
N LEU A 422 -11.18 -16.38 5.42
CA LEU A 422 -11.48 -15.01 5.83
C LEU A 422 -10.96 -13.97 4.83
N SER A 423 -9.80 -14.23 4.24
CA SER A 423 -9.19 -13.35 3.23
C SER A 423 -9.66 -13.66 1.81
N LEU A 424 -10.03 -14.92 1.52
CA LEU A 424 -10.32 -15.36 0.15
C LEU A 424 -11.82 -15.48 -0.17
N ALA A 425 -12.70 -15.48 0.82
CA ALA A 425 -14.14 -15.68 0.59
C ALA A 425 -14.75 -14.58 -0.29
N LEU A 426 -14.43 -13.31 -0.03
CA LEU A 426 -14.98 -12.19 -0.79
C LEU A 426 -14.38 -12.08 -2.20
N PRO A 427 -13.05 -12.16 -2.39
CA PRO A 427 -12.47 -12.23 -3.73
C PRO A 427 -12.99 -13.40 -4.57
N ALA A 428 -13.20 -14.59 -3.95
CA ALA A 428 -13.78 -15.75 -4.62
C ALA A 428 -15.24 -15.51 -5.03
N ALA A 429 -16.03 -14.85 -4.18
CA ALA A 429 -17.42 -14.51 -4.49
C ALA A 429 -17.56 -13.44 -5.59
N LEU A 430 -16.52 -12.68 -5.84
CA LEU A 430 -16.45 -11.64 -6.87
C LEU A 430 -15.65 -12.08 -8.12
N ASP A 431 -15.34 -13.37 -8.26
CA ASP A 431 -14.54 -13.96 -9.34
C ASP A 431 -13.14 -13.33 -9.55
N MET A 432 -12.59 -12.68 -8.50
CA MET A 432 -11.28 -12.02 -8.54
C MET A 432 -10.11 -12.96 -8.22
N THR A 433 -10.37 -14.23 -7.89
CA THR A 433 -9.33 -15.21 -7.53
C THR A 433 -8.76 -15.93 -8.74
N SER A 434 -9.47 -15.97 -9.88
CA SER A 434 -9.08 -16.75 -11.07
C SER A 434 -7.85 -16.16 -11.78
N ALA A 435 -7.68 -14.85 -11.77
CA ALA A 435 -6.52 -14.18 -12.36
C ALA A 435 -5.23 -14.43 -11.54
N ALA A 436 -5.34 -14.61 -10.23
CA ALA A 436 -4.22 -14.87 -9.35
C ALA A 436 -3.83 -16.37 -9.27
N ALA A 437 -4.75 -17.29 -9.63
CA ALA A 437 -4.54 -18.75 -9.53
C ALA A 437 -4.05 -19.40 -10.82
N ALA A 438 -4.27 -18.79 -11.98
CA ALA A 438 -3.93 -19.36 -13.29
C ALA A 438 -2.42 -19.59 -13.52
N ALA A 439 -1.57 -19.03 -12.67
CA ALA A 439 -0.12 -19.19 -12.73
C ALA A 439 0.44 -20.35 -11.88
N GLY A 440 -0.34 -20.87 -10.91
CA GLY A 440 0.11 -21.93 -9.99
C GLY A 440 0.04 -23.34 -10.57
N ASP A 441 -0.88 -23.61 -11.49
CA ASP A 441 -1.14 -24.95 -12.01
C ASP A 441 -0.18 -25.35 -13.16
N GLY A 442 0.55 -24.42 -13.76
CA GLY A 442 1.50 -24.71 -14.83
C GLY A 442 2.82 -25.37 -14.39
N ALA A 443 3.14 -25.32 -13.10
CA ALA A 443 4.43 -25.79 -12.57
C ALA A 443 4.39 -27.19 -11.92
N ALA A 444 3.22 -27.78 -11.68
CA ALA A 444 3.09 -29.09 -11.01
C ALA A 444 2.79 -30.27 -11.96
N GLY A 445 2.71 -30.03 -13.27
CA GLY A 445 2.31 -31.03 -14.28
C GLY A 445 3.44 -31.57 -15.17
N GLY A 446 4.67 -31.63 -14.72
CA GLY A 446 5.79 -32.16 -15.49
C GLY A 446 6.38 -33.45 -14.92
N GLY A 447 5.78 -34.61 -15.14
CA GLY A 447 6.44 -35.87 -14.82
C GLY A 447 5.55 -37.08 -14.82
N SER A 448 5.39 -37.73 -15.96
CA SER A 448 5.33 -39.14 -16.26
C SER A 448 4.32 -39.44 -17.37
N GLY A 449 4.82 -39.46 -18.59
CA GLY A 449 4.11 -39.99 -19.76
C GLY A 449 4.63 -41.37 -20.08
N GLY A 450 3.77 -42.36 -20.17
CA GLY A 450 3.94 -43.57 -20.92
C GLY A 450 3.01 -43.55 -22.14
N PRO A 451 3.30 -44.27 -23.25
CA PRO A 451 2.66 -44.08 -24.56
C PRO A 451 1.38 -44.93 -24.69
N GLY A 452 0.38 -44.39 -25.31
CA GLY A 452 -0.86 -45.09 -25.65
C GLY A 452 -1.71 -44.33 -26.64
N ASP A 453 -1.50 -44.65 -27.90
CA ASP A 453 -2.42 -44.97 -29.02
C ASP A 453 -3.81 -44.30 -29.12
N GLY A 454 -4.06 -43.67 -30.30
CA GLY A 454 -5.26 -43.83 -31.10
C GLY A 454 -6.38 -42.77 -31.06
N SER A 455 -6.47 -42.05 -32.16
CA SER A 455 -7.67 -41.65 -32.94
C SER A 455 -8.49 -40.41 -32.54
N GLU A 456 -8.55 -39.55 -33.56
CA GLU A 456 -9.69 -38.79 -34.12
C GLU A 456 -10.20 -37.51 -33.42
N GLY A 457 -10.03 -36.41 -34.13
CA GLY A 457 -11.10 -35.49 -34.49
C GLY A 457 -11.14 -34.14 -33.79
N GLY A 458 -10.61 -33.09 -34.43
CA GLY A 458 -10.92 -31.75 -34.01
C GLY A 458 -9.95 -30.70 -34.57
N ALA A 459 -10.32 -30.09 -35.68
CA ALA A 459 -9.58 -29.09 -36.40
C ALA A 459 -9.25 -27.87 -35.51
N LEU A 460 -7.96 -27.63 -35.31
CA LEU A 460 -7.40 -26.36 -34.88
C LEU A 460 -6.78 -25.66 -36.08
N LEU A 461 -7.24 -24.45 -36.31
CA LEU A 461 -6.66 -23.51 -37.27
C LEU A 461 -5.20 -23.19 -36.86
N GLU A 462 -4.27 -23.85 -37.48
CA GLU A 462 -2.89 -23.37 -37.62
C GLU A 462 -2.89 -22.24 -38.67
N THR A 463 -2.69 -21.02 -38.22
CA THR A 463 -2.35 -19.90 -39.11
C THR A 463 -0.88 -20.02 -39.47
N ASP A 464 -0.66 -20.42 -40.69
CA ASP A 464 0.67 -20.54 -41.32
C ASP A 464 1.35 -19.17 -41.36
N SER A 465 2.56 -19.13 -40.84
CA SER A 465 3.44 -17.94 -40.83
C SER A 465 4.00 -17.62 -42.24
N ASP A 466 3.71 -18.43 -43.23
CA ASP A 466 4.19 -18.24 -44.60
C ASP A 466 3.23 -17.36 -45.44
N GLU A 467 1.97 -17.16 -45.01
CA GLU A 467 1.00 -16.31 -45.69
C GLU A 467 1.16 -14.80 -45.37
N LEU A 468 1.95 -14.45 -44.33
CA LEU A 468 2.24 -13.06 -43.95
C LEU A 468 3.47 -12.48 -44.65
N LEU A 469 4.29 -13.33 -45.31
CA LEU A 469 5.46 -12.92 -46.06
C LEU A 469 5.14 -12.60 -47.52
N ASP A 470 4.02 -13.11 -48.06
CA ASP A 470 3.57 -12.87 -49.45
C ASP A 470 2.74 -11.57 -49.62
N LEU A 471 2.41 -10.90 -48.48
CA LEU A 471 1.63 -9.64 -48.48
C LEU A 471 2.50 -8.37 -48.35
N LEU A 472 3.84 -8.54 -48.29
CA LEU A 472 4.81 -7.44 -48.18
C LEU A 472 5.84 -7.42 -49.31
N GLY A 473 5.58 -8.10 -50.42
CA GLY A 473 6.40 -8.04 -51.61
C GLY A 473 5.61 -7.41 -52.77
N ASP A 474 6.28 -6.54 -53.46
CA ASP A 474 5.94 -5.85 -54.68
C ASP A 474 5.13 -4.55 -54.53
N ASP A 475 5.88 -3.45 -54.56
CA ASP A 475 5.63 -2.38 -55.53
C ASP A 475 6.86 -1.45 -55.60
N ASP A 476 7.47 -1.54 -56.79
CA ASP A 476 7.93 -0.51 -57.70
C ASP A 476 9.27 0.18 -57.47
N ASP A 477 10.16 -0.27 -58.36
CA ASP A 477 11.15 0.49 -59.09
C ASP A 477 10.68 1.91 -59.42
N ASP A 478 11.46 2.91 -59.03
CA ASP A 478 11.60 4.14 -59.79
C ASP A 478 13.02 4.68 -59.68
N ASP A 479 13.66 4.66 -60.82
CA ASP A 479 14.85 5.33 -61.26
C ASP A 479 14.97 6.76 -60.73
N PHE A 480 16.09 7.12 -60.17
CA PHE A 480 16.61 8.46 -60.30
C PHE A 480 18.13 8.46 -60.55
N ASP A 481 18.42 8.93 -61.75
CA ASP A 481 19.68 9.15 -62.39
C ASP A 481 20.68 9.96 -61.54
N ASP A 482 21.93 9.55 -61.70
CA ASP A 482 23.12 10.34 -61.53
C ASP A 482 23.03 11.66 -62.31
N ASN A 483 23.39 12.74 -61.67
CA ASN A 483 24.12 13.81 -62.35
C ASN A 483 25.01 14.53 -61.35
N ASP A 484 26.26 14.42 -61.69
CA ASP A 484 27.40 15.21 -61.26
C ASP A 484 27.21 16.72 -61.50
N ASP A 485 28.07 17.42 -60.82
CA ASP A 485 28.79 18.65 -61.18
C ASP A 485 28.43 19.96 -60.48
N ASP A 486 29.55 20.50 -60.12
CA ASP A 486 29.93 21.91 -59.99
C ASP A 486 29.75 22.61 -58.61
N LEU A 487 30.88 22.72 -57.93
CA LEU A 487 31.87 23.79 -57.94
C LEU A 487 31.39 25.17 -57.42
N ASP A 488 32.19 25.61 -56.54
CA ASP A 488 32.69 26.96 -56.27
C ASP A 488 32.38 27.53 -54.91
N ASP A 489 33.43 27.58 -54.15
CA ASP A 489 34.17 28.79 -53.70
C ASP A 489 33.32 29.97 -53.22
N PHE A 490 33.44 30.27 -51.97
CA PHE A 490 33.72 31.67 -51.59
C PHE A 490 34.44 31.74 -50.23
N ASP A 491 35.61 32.38 -50.37
CA ASP A 491 36.54 32.84 -49.38
C ASP A 491 35.98 33.85 -48.40
N ASP A 492 36.64 33.85 -47.21
CA ASP A 492 37.18 34.94 -46.40
C ASP A 492 36.39 36.26 -46.30
N ASP A 493 36.27 36.72 -45.11
CA ASP A 493 36.92 37.92 -44.53
C ASP A 493 36.31 38.27 -43.18
N ASP A 494 37.13 38.22 -42.18
CA ASP A 494 37.71 39.31 -41.33
C ASP A 494 36.76 40.37 -40.74
N ASP A 495 37.21 40.65 -39.52
CA ASP A 495 37.20 41.91 -38.74
C ASP A 495 36.12 42.04 -37.64
N ASP A 496 36.63 41.92 -36.42
CA ASP A 496 37.09 42.97 -35.48
C ASP A 496 36.02 43.83 -34.76
N GLU A 497 36.38 44.00 -33.52
CA GLU A 497 36.09 45.13 -32.59
C GLU A 497 34.81 45.07 -31.73
N SER A 498 35.02 44.82 -30.48
CA SER A 498 35.20 45.72 -29.29
C SER A 498 33.93 46.27 -28.64
N ASP A 499 33.96 46.16 -27.30
CA ASP A 499 33.51 47.09 -26.23
C ASP A 499 32.01 47.46 -26.11
N ASP A 500 31.33 47.00 -25.07
CA ASP A 500 31.08 47.69 -23.76
C ASP A 500 30.38 46.71 -22.80
#